data_ee4afd5f78478f1c12d0e370246b584f
#
_entry.id   ee4afd5f78478f1c12d0e370246b584f
#
_cell.length_a   1.000
_cell.length_b   1.000
_cell.length_c   1.000
_cell.angle_alpha   90.00
_cell.angle_beta   90.00
_cell.angle_gamma   90.00
#
_symmetry.space_group_name_H-M   'P 1'
#
loop_
_entity.id
_entity.type
_entity.pdbx_description
1 polymer ?
#
loop_
_entity_poly.entity_id
_entity_poly.type
_entity_poly.pdbx_seq_one_letter_code
_entity_poly.pdbx_strand_id
1 'polypeptide(L)'
;VILAQMGSYIPAQHARIGLIDKIFTRVGASDNISMGESTFMVEMNETASILNNLSERSLILLDEIGRGTSTYDGISIAWAIADFIHNHPSHPKTLFATHYHELNDMSESFDRIKNFNVSVKELKDNVIFLRKLVPGGSKHSFGIHVAKLAGIPAEVIHKANKLLKRLEKSHASEELQEKMKQANQEN
;
A
#
# COMPACT_ATOMS: atom_id res chain seq x y z
N VAL A 1 20.05 -3.69 -0.77
CA VAL A 1 20.60 -4.13 0.52
C VAL A 1 21.46 -5.36 0.36
N ILE A 2 20.95 -6.48 -0.17
CA ILE A 2 21.74 -7.74 -0.33
C ILE A 2 23.06 -7.47 -1.07
N LEU A 3 22.99 -6.89 -2.27
CA LEU A 3 24.19 -6.57 -3.07
C LEU A 3 25.21 -5.74 -2.28
N ALA A 4 24.73 -4.71 -1.55
CA ALA A 4 25.62 -3.86 -0.76
C ALA A 4 26.29 -4.63 0.39
N GLN A 5 25.56 -5.50 1.09
CA GLN A 5 26.12 -6.31 2.19
C GLN A 5 27.08 -7.40 1.72
N MET A 6 26.94 -7.82 0.46
CA MET A 6 27.89 -8.75 -0.20
C MET A 6 29.15 -8.04 -0.72
N GLY A 7 29.24 -6.69 -0.60
CA GLY A 7 30.35 -5.91 -1.14
C GLY A 7 30.27 -5.67 -2.66
N SER A 8 29.12 -5.88 -3.28
CA SER A 8 28.90 -5.64 -4.71
C SER A 8 28.60 -4.18 -5.00
N TYR A 9 28.81 -3.76 -6.25
CA TYR A 9 28.35 -2.46 -6.75
C TYR A 9 26.82 -2.40 -6.73
N ILE A 10 26.28 -1.20 -6.41
CA ILE A 10 24.85 -0.92 -6.36
C ILE A 10 24.52 0.24 -7.30
N PRO A 11 23.32 0.32 -7.84
CA PRO A 11 22.89 1.39 -8.75
C PRO A 11 22.55 2.69 -7.99
N ALA A 12 23.54 3.26 -7.29
CA ALA A 12 23.39 4.49 -6.53
C ALA A 12 24.72 5.27 -6.53
N GLN A 13 24.66 6.61 -6.56
CA GLN A 13 25.83 7.45 -6.40
C GLN A 13 26.36 7.42 -4.97
N HIS A 14 25.46 7.39 -4.01
CA HIS A 14 25.74 7.25 -2.58
C HIS A 14 24.69 6.36 -1.92
N ALA A 15 25.12 5.51 -0.99
CA ALA A 15 24.22 4.72 -0.17
C ALA A 15 24.77 4.59 1.26
N ARG A 16 23.89 4.74 2.24
CA ARG A 16 24.16 4.41 3.64
C ARG A 16 23.14 3.39 4.09
N ILE A 17 23.61 2.17 4.29
CA ILE A 17 22.74 1.02 4.61
C ILE A 17 23.19 0.46 5.95
N GLY A 18 22.25 0.35 6.90
CA GLY A 18 22.45 -0.36 8.15
C GLY A 18 22.61 -1.86 7.90
N LEU A 19 23.26 -2.55 8.83
CA LEU A 19 23.36 -4.01 8.78
C LEU A 19 21.97 -4.62 8.97
N ILE A 20 21.57 -5.46 8.02
CA ILE A 20 20.31 -6.22 8.04
C ILE A 20 20.67 -7.69 8.26
N ASP A 21 19.97 -8.33 9.20
CA ASP A 21 20.14 -9.76 9.51
C ASP A 21 19.06 -10.64 8.86
N LYS A 22 17.87 -10.07 8.61
CA LYS A 22 16.76 -10.78 7.98
C LYS A 22 16.10 -9.88 6.95
N ILE A 23 15.80 -10.43 5.79
CA ILE A 23 14.99 -9.76 4.76
C ILE A 23 13.76 -10.62 4.55
N PHE A 24 12.59 -10.04 4.82
CA PHE A 24 11.31 -10.65 4.59
C PHE A 24 10.64 -9.96 3.41
N THR A 25 10.10 -10.75 2.51
CA THR A 25 9.34 -10.23 1.36
C THR A 25 8.00 -10.92 1.27
N ARG A 26 6.95 -10.14 1.15
CA ARG A 26 5.65 -10.60 0.70
C ARG A 26 5.26 -9.72 -0.48
N VAL A 27 5.58 -10.18 -1.68
CA VAL A 27 5.42 -9.45 -2.95
C VAL A 27 4.78 -10.39 -3.96
N GLY A 28 3.63 -9.97 -4.50
CA GLY A 28 2.89 -10.72 -5.52
C GLY A 28 2.09 -11.91 -4.97
N ALA A 29 1.15 -12.41 -5.75
CA ALA A 29 0.45 -13.66 -5.48
C ALA A 29 1.26 -14.80 -6.11
N SER A 30 1.79 -15.72 -5.31
CA SER A 30 2.20 -17.01 -5.83
C SER A 30 0.95 -17.89 -5.89
N ASP A 31 0.35 -18.00 -7.10
CA ASP A 31 -0.73 -18.93 -7.36
C ASP A 31 -0.18 -20.35 -7.28
N ASN A 32 -0.11 -20.90 -6.08
CA ASN A 32 0.20 -22.31 -5.90
C ASN A 32 -1.08 -23.15 -6.00
N ILE A 33 -1.68 -23.14 -7.20
CA ILE A 33 -2.94 -23.85 -7.53
C ILE A 33 -2.82 -25.35 -7.24
N SER A 34 -1.62 -25.90 -7.19
CA SER A 34 -1.38 -27.34 -7.00
C SER A 34 -1.73 -27.86 -5.60
N MET A 35 -1.83 -27.00 -4.60
CA MET A 35 -2.13 -27.39 -3.20
C MET A 35 -3.58 -27.12 -2.79
N GLY A 36 -4.42 -26.53 -3.66
CA GLY A 36 -5.83 -26.23 -3.35
C GLY A 36 -6.04 -25.17 -2.25
N GLU A 37 -4.98 -24.48 -1.82
CA GLU A 37 -5.09 -23.40 -0.84
C GLU A 37 -5.55 -22.10 -1.51
N SER A 38 -6.37 -21.32 -0.81
CA SER A 38 -6.71 -19.97 -1.24
C SER A 38 -5.45 -19.09 -1.25
N THR A 39 -5.27 -18.31 -2.33
CA THR A 39 -4.16 -17.32 -2.44
C THR A 39 -4.10 -16.39 -1.25
N PHE A 40 -5.25 -16.04 -0.67
CA PHE A 40 -5.34 -15.25 0.55
C PHE A 40 -4.83 -16.00 1.79
N MET A 41 -5.07 -17.32 1.90
CA MET A 41 -4.52 -18.11 3.01
C MET A 41 -3.00 -18.19 2.93
N VAL A 42 -2.43 -18.38 1.75
CA VAL A 42 -0.97 -18.34 1.54
C VAL A 42 -0.40 -17.00 1.95
N GLU A 43 -1.04 -15.90 1.53
CA GLU A 43 -0.65 -14.54 1.94
C GLU A 43 -0.65 -14.39 3.46
N MET A 44 -1.69 -14.86 4.15
CA MET A 44 -1.78 -14.76 5.61
C MET A 44 -0.74 -15.64 6.32
N ASN A 45 -0.46 -16.84 5.82
CA ASN A 45 0.56 -17.73 6.37
C ASN A 45 1.97 -17.10 6.24
N GLU A 46 2.30 -16.53 5.08
CA GLU A 46 3.57 -15.85 4.86
C GLU A 46 3.70 -14.60 5.77
N THR A 47 2.63 -13.81 5.85
CA THR A 47 2.59 -12.64 6.71
C THR A 47 2.73 -13.02 8.19
N ALA A 48 2.05 -14.07 8.65
CA ALA A 48 2.18 -14.59 9.99
C ALA A 48 3.62 -15.05 10.28
N SER A 49 4.25 -15.73 9.33
CA SER A 49 5.66 -16.15 9.45
C SER A 49 6.58 -14.94 9.61
N ILE A 50 6.35 -13.87 8.86
CA ILE A 50 7.13 -12.62 8.97
C ILE A 50 6.95 -12.03 10.37
N LEU A 51 5.70 -11.80 10.80
CA LEU A 51 5.40 -11.12 12.06
C LEU A 51 5.92 -11.87 13.30
N ASN A 52 5.98 -13.20 13.24
CA ASN A 52 6.49 -14.05 14.33
C ASN A 52 8.03 -14.17 14.37
N ASN A 53 8.75 -13.64 13.38
CA ASN A 53 10.21 -13.80 13.27
C ASN A 53 10.99 -12.48 13.18
N LEU A 54 10.40 -11.38 13.63
CA LEU A 54 11.01 -10.05 13.59
C LEU A 54 12.26 -9.94 14.45
N SER A 55 13.20 -9.12 14.01
CA SER A 55 14.40 -8.70 14.75
C SER A 55 14.61 -7.19 14.60
N GLU A 56 15.47 -6.61 15.42
CA GLU A 56 15.83 -5.18 15.38
C GLU A 56 16.47 -4.75 14.04
N ARG A 57 17.03 -5.72 13.32
CA ARG A 57 17.69 -5.49 12.03
C ARG A 57 16.95 -6.11 10.85
N SER A 58 15.70 -6.48 11.04
CA SER A 58 14.86 -6.96 9.94
C SER A 58 14.52 -5.83 8.97
N LEU A 59 14.56 -6.17 7.68
CA LEU A 59 13.96 -5.38 6.60
C LEU A 59 12.76 -6.14 6.05
N ILE A 60 11.60 -5.52 6.07
CA ILE A 60 10.33 -6.11 5.63
C ILE A 60 9.85 -5.38 4.39
N LEU A 61 9.47 -6.13 3.36
CA LEU A 61 8.85 -5.61 2.15
C LEU A 61 7.46 -6.26 2.01
N LEU A 62 6.42 -5.46 2.20
CA LEU A 62 5.03 -5.88 2.03
C LEU A 62 4.44 -5.17 0.81
N ASP A 63 3.79 -5.93 -0.05
CA ASP A 63 3.18 -5.41 -1.27
C ASP A 63 1.73 -5.89 -1.40
N GLU A 64 0.81 -4.93 -1.37
CA GLU A 64 -0.63 -5.12 -1.54
C GLU A 64 -1.27 -6.17 -0.59
N ILE A 65 -0.90 -6.15 0.69
CA ILE A 65 -1.50 -7.01 1.71
C ILE A 65 -3.01 -6.75 1.84
N GLY A 66 -3.79 -7.82 1.91
CA GLY A 66 -5.24 -7.76 2.05
C GLY A 66 -6.02 -7.72 0.73
N ARG A 67 -5.35 -7.81 -0.43
CA ARG A 67 -6.00 -7.76 -1.73
C ARG A 67 -6.90 -8.97 -2.03
N GLY A 68 -6.64 -10.10 -1.38
CA GLY A 68 -7.32 -11.37 -1.64
C GLY A 68 -8.66 -11.57 -0.91
N THR A 69 -9.18 -10.54 -0.22
CA THR A 69 -10.43 -10.59 0.54
C THR A 69 -11.33 -9.38 0.25
N SER A 70 -12.39 -9.17 1.05
CA SER A 70 -13.25 -7.99 0.91
C SER A 70 -12.46 -6.70 1.21
N THR A 71 -12.89 -5.58 0.63
CA THR A 71 -12.18 -4.29 0.76
C THR A 71 -11.98 -3.91 2.23
N TYR A 72 -13.04 -3.97 3.05
CA TYR A 72 -12.96 -3.57 4.45
C TYR A 72 -12.12 -4.52 5.30
N ASP A 73 -12.21 -5.84 5.06
CA ASP A 73 -11.34 -6.82 5.73
C ASP A 73 -9.88 -6.56 5.35
N GLY A 74 -9.60 -6.33 4.05
CA GLY A 74 -8.27 -6.04 3.55
C GLY A 74 -7.64 -4.79 4.17
N ILE A 75 -8.39 -3.68 4.21
CA ILE A 75 -7.96 -2.43 4.87
C ILE A 75 -7.69 -2.68 6.36
N SER A 76 -8.61 -3.36 7.06
CA SER A 76 -8.50 -3.61 8.50
C SER A 76 -7.26 -4.46 8.83
N ILE A 77 -7.00 -5.50 8.04
CA ILE A 77 -5.82 -6.36 8.20
C ILE A 77 -4.54 -5.57 7.90
N ALA A 78 -4.49 -4.84 6.80
CA ALA A 78 -3.32 -4.05 6.41
C ALA A 78 -2.98 -2.98 7.46
N TRP A 79 -3.99 -2.29 7.99
CA TRP A 79 -3.84 -1.31 9.08
C TRP A 79 -3.28 -1.98 10.34
N ALA A 80 -3.90 -3.08 10.79
CA ALA A 80 -3.50 -3.78 12.01
C ALA A 80 -2.06 -4.34 11.91
N ILE A 81 -1.64 -4.82 10.73
CA ILE A 81 -0.26 -5.26 10.48
C ILE A 81 0.71 -4.08 10.58
N ALA A 82 0.39 -2.95 9.96
CA ALA A 82 1.24 -1.76 10.01
C ALA A 82 1.38 -1.21 11.43
N ASP A 83 0.28 -1.17 12.19
CA ASP A 83 0.25 -0.79 13.61
C ASP A 83 1.09 -1.75 14.47
N PHE A 84 0.91 -3.05 14.29
CA PHE A 84 1.69 -4.07 14.99
C PHE A 84 3.19 -3.91 14.75
N ILE A 85 3.61 -3.75 13.49
CA ILE A 85 5.02 -3.56 13.13
C ILE A 85 5.57 -2.25 13.72
N HIS A 86 4.77 -1.18 13.69
CA HIS A 86 5.16 0.12 14.26
C HIS A 86 5.42 0.02 15.75
N ASN A 87 4.52 -0.63 16.49
CA ASN A 87 4.60 -0.74 17.95
C ASN A 87 5.49 -1.91 18.43
N HIS A 88 5.98 -2.73 17.50
CA HIS A 88 6.83 -3.89 17.87
C HIS A 88 8.13 -3.44 18.52
N PRO A 89 8.56 -4.05 19.64
CA PRO A 89 9.76 -3.63 20.39
C PRO A 89 11.05 -3.62 19.57
N SER A 90 11.16 -4.47 18.56
CA SER A 90 12.34 -4.54 17.67
C SER A 90 12.41 -3.42 16.64
N HIS A 91 11.34 -2.64 16.43
CA HIS A 91 11.26 -1.54 15.47
C HIS A 91 11.86 -1.86 14.07
N PRO A 92 11.43 -2.95 13.42
CA PRO A 92 11.99 -3.37 12.15
C PRO A 92 11.79 -2.32 11.05
N LYS A 93 12.67 -2.30 10.06
CA LYS A 93 12.53 -1.39 8.91
C LYS A 93 11.54 -1.98 7.92
N THR A 94 10.52 -1.21 7.54
CA THR A 94 9.46 -1.72 6.68
C THR A 94 9.21 -0.79 5.50
N LEU A 95 9.07 -1.37 4.31
CA LEU A 95 8.49 -0.76 3.13
C LEU A 95 7.16 -1.44 2.86
N PHE A 96 6.07 -0.67 2.91
CA PHE A 96 4.71 -1.17 2.74
C PHE A 96 4.08 -0.49 1.53
N ALA A 97 3.97 -1.20 0.42
CA ALA A 97 3.25 -0.72 -0.75
C ALA A 97 1.78 -1.14 -0.67
N THR A 98 0.88 -0.21 -0.90
CA THR A 98 -0.56 -0.45 -0.85
C THR A 98 -1.32 0.52 -1.77
N HIS A 99 -2.49 0.10 -2.20
CA HIS A 99 -3.46 0.94 -2.89
C HIS A 99 -4.58 1.46 -1.95
N TYR A 100 -4.53 1.09 -0.67
CA TYR A 100 -5.48 1.58 0.32
C TYR A 100 -5.14 3.01 0.74
N HIS A 101 -5.96 3.96 0.30
CA HIS A 101 -5.76 5.38 0.61
C HIS A 101 -5.93 5.69 2.09
N GLU A 102 -6.73 4.90 2.79
CA GLU A 102 -7.01 5.00 4.21
C GLU A 102 -5.73 4.88 5.05
N LEU A 103 -4.74 4.10 4.61
CA LEU A 103 -3.46 3.98 5.30
C LEU A 103 -2.62 5.27 5.25
N ASN A 104 -2.98 6.26 4.42
CA ASN A 104 -2.32 7.55 4.44
C ASN A 104 -2.46 8.25 5.81
N ASP A 105 -3.59 8.07 6.48
CA ASP A 105 -3.91 8.73 7.75
C ASP A 105 -3.01 8.22 8.89
N MET A 106 -2.40 7.05 8.73
CA MET A 106 -1.45 6.53 9.71
C MET A 106 -0.25 7.47 9.96
N SER A 107 0.18 8.23 8.96
CA SER A 107 1.29 9.17 9.15
C SER A 107 0.96 10.38 10.05
N GLU A 108 -0.33 10.61 10.33
CA GLU A 108 -0.78 11.65 11.25
C GLU A 108 -0.79 11.15 12.70
N SER A 109 -1.02 9.84 12.89
CA SER A 109 -1.16 9.20 14.20
C SER A 109 0.12 8.49 14.68
N PHE A 110 1.07 8.20 13.77
CA PHE A 110 2.26 7.40 14.07
C PHE A 110 3.56 8.12 13.66
N ASP A 111 4.37 8.50 14.62
CA ASP A 111 5.59 9.32 14.42
C ASP A 111 6.60 8.73 13.43
N ARG A 112 6.69 7.40 13.35
CA ARG A 112 7.68 6.68 12.53
C ARG A 112 7.12 6.19 11.20
N ILE A 113 5.86 6.46 10.89
CA ILE A 113 5.26 6.16 9.59
C ILE A 113 5.40 7.38 8.68
N LYS A 114 5.87 7.17 7.47
CA LYS A 114 6.03 8.20 6.45
C LYS A 114 5.41 7.74 5.15
N ASN A 115 4.59 8.59 4.56
CA ASN A 115 3.96 8.33 3.27
C ASN A 115 4.85 8.82 2.14
N PHE A 116 4.88 8.00 1.09
CA PHE A 116 5.50 8.32 -0.18
C PHE A 116 4.59 7.86 -1.31
N ASN A 117 4.66 8.51 -2.45
CA ASN A 117 3.97 8.06 -3.65
C ASN A 117 4.89 8.10 -4.87
N VAL A 118 4.53 7.34 -5.90
CA VAL A 118 5.20 7.39 -7.20
C VAL A 118 4.63 8.56 -7.98
N SER A 119 5.49 9.54 -8.29
CA SER A 119 5.06 10.76 -8.95
C SER A 119 4.54 10.51 -10.36
N VAL A 120 3.45 11.21 -10.67
CA VAL A 120 2.75 11.15 -11.94
C VAL A 120 2.63 12.57 -12.48
N LYS A 121 2.82 12.75 -13.78
CA LYS A 121 2.56 14.02 -14.46
C LYS A 121 1.29 13.90 -15.29
N GLU A 122 0.27 14.64 -14.91
CA GLU A 122 -0.97 14.72 -15.65
C GLU A 122 -0.83 15.73 -16.82
N LEU A 123 -1.20 15.29 -18.00
CA LEU A 123 -1.38 16.11 -19.20
C LEU A 123 -2.85 16.01 -19.57
N LYS A 124 -3.37 17.01 -20.31
CA LYS A 124 -4.83 17.13 -20.63
C LYS A 124 -5.53 15.81 -20.99
N ASP A 125 -4.84 14.90 -21.69
CA ASP A 125 -5.39 13.61 -22.14
C ASP A 125 -4.54 12.39 -21.78
N ASN A 126 -3.39 12.59 -21.12
CA ASN A 126 -2.44 11.54 -20.81
C ASN A 126 -1.86 11.68 -19.41
N VAL A 127 -1.48 10.55 -18.83
CA VAL A 127 -0.74 10.47 -17.56
C VAL A 127 0.63 9.87 -17.83
N ILE A 128 1.68 10.54 -17.37
CA ILE A 128 3.05 10.06 -17.49
C ILE A 128 3.52 9.64 -16.10
N PHE A 129 3.84 8.37 -15.93
CA PHE A 129 4.46 7.84 -14.71
C PHE A 129 5.94 8.19 -14.68
N LEU A 130 6.33 9.13 -13.82
CA LEU A 130 7.72 9.59 -13.73
C LEU A 130 8.64 8.61 -13.00
N ARG A 131 8.06 7.59 -12.34
CA ARG A 131 8.78 6.55 -11.58
C ARG A 131 9.74 7.11 -10.52
N LYS A 132 9.41 8.27 -9.96
CA LYS A 132 10.14 8.90 -8.88
C LYS A 132 9.32 8.81 -7.61
N LEU A 133 9.95 8.34 -6.54
CA LEU A 133 9.35 8.32 -5.21
C LEU A 133 9.43 9.74 -4.62
N VAL A 134 8.29 10.28 -4.21
CA VAL A 134 8.19 11.62 -3.59
C VAL A 134 7.44 11.52 -2.27
N PRO A 135 7.76 12.39 -1.28
CA PRO A 135 7.04 12.44 -0.02
C PRO A 135 5.55 12.76 -0.19
N GLY A 136 4.73 12.20 0.69
CA GLY A 136 3.28 12.39 0.74
C GLY A 136 2.50 11.20 0.19
N GLY A 137 1.25 11.04 0.64
CA GLY A 137 0.31 10.05 0.14
C GLY A 137 -0.29 10.42 -1.21
N SER A 138 -0.70 9.44 -2.01
CA SER A 138 -1.50 9.68 -3.20
C SER A 138 -2.97 9.81 -2.81
N LYS A 139 -3.64 10.85 -3.31
CA LYS A 139 -5.09 11.06 -3.13
C LYS A 139 -5.91 10.56 -4.31
N HIS A 140 -5.27 10.21 -5.41
CA HIS A 140 -5.94 9.86 -6.67
C HIS A 140 -5.49 8.51 -7.19
N SER A 141 -6.45 7.76 -7.68
CA SER A 141 -6.22 6.50 -8.40
C SER A 141 -6.21 6.76 -9.91
N PHE A 142 -5.28 6.15 -10.63
CA PHE A 142 -5.15 6.25 -12.09
C PHE A 142 -5.66 5.01 -12.82
N GLY A 143 -6.38 4.10 -12.14
CA GLY A 143 -6.81 2.82 -12.69
C GLY A 143 -7.60 2.96 -14.00
N ILE A 144 -8.59 3.86 -14.07
CA ILE A 144 -9.39 4.08 -15.29
C ILE A 144 -8.52 4.66 -16.41
N HIS A 145 -7.55 5.51 -16.08
CA HIS A 145 -6.62 6.05 -17.06
C HIS A 145 -5.72 4.95 -17.65
N VAL A 146 -5.19 4.08 -16.81
CA VAL A 146 -4.40 2.90 -17.24
C VAL A 146 -5.26 1.98 -18.12
N ALA A 147 -6.52 1.73 -17.74
CA ALA A 147 -7.46 0.97 -18.55
C ALA A 147 -7.67 1.58 -19.96
N LYS A 148 -7.78 2.92 -20.05
CA LYS A 148 -7.84 3.65 -21.32
C LYS A 148 -6.57 3.43 -22.15
N LEU A 149 -5.39 3.53 -21.53
CA LEU A 149 -4.11 3.32 -22.21
C LEU A 149 -3.94 1.86 -22.69
N ALA A 150 -4.49 0.91 -21.96
CA ALA A 150 -4.50 -0.50 -22.34
C ALA A 150 -5.46 -0.85 -23.49
N GLY A 151 -6.24 0.13 -23.98
CA GLY A 151 -7.14 -0.05 -25.12
C GLY A 151 -8.54 -0.55 -24.74
N ILE A 152 -8.97 -0.41 -23.49
CA ILE A 152 -10.37 -0.71 -23.11
C ILE A 152 -11.31 0.20 -23.90
N PRO A 153 -12.44 -0.32 -24.46
CA PRO A 153 -13.37 0.45 -25.28
C PRO A 153 -13.85 1.73 -24.61
N ALA A 154 -13.93 2.81 -25.37
CA ALA A 154 -14.27 4.14 -24.87
C ALA A 154 -15.61 4.18 -24.11
N GLU A 155 -16.59 3.38 -24.52
CA GLU A 155 -17.88 3.27 -23.86
C GLU A 155 -17.74 2.72 -22.42
N VAL A 156 -16.88 1.71 -22.22
CA VAL A 156 -16.60 1.13 -20.90
C VAL A 156 -15.90 2.17 -20.00
N ILE A 157 -14.91 2.87 -20.54
CA ILE A 157 -14.20 3.95 -19.85
C ILE A 157 -15.16 5.07 -19.42
N HIS A 158 -16.06 5.47 -20.32
CA HIS A 158 -17.07 6.49 -20.00
C HIS A 158 -17.99 6.06 -18.84
N LYS A 159 -18.50 4.81 -18.88
CA LYS A 159 -19.34 4.25 -17.83
C LYS A 159 -18.57 4.16 -16.50
N ALA A 160 -17.31 3.69 -16.51
CA ALA A 160 -16.45 3.61 -15.34
C ALA A 160 -16.23 4.99 -14.67
N ASN A 161 -15.90 6.02 -15.46
CA ASN A 161 -15.74 7.39 -14.94
C ASN A 161 -17.04 7.94 -14.32
N LYS A 162 -18.20 7.65 -14.92
CA LYS A 162 -19.49 8.08 -14.38
C LYS A 162 -19.79 7.39 -13.04
N LEU A 163 -19.47 6.11 -12.95
CA LEU A 163 -19.65 5.34 -11.71
C LEU A 163 -18.70 5.81 -10.62
N LEU A 164 -17.41 6.00 -10.93
CA LEU A 164 -16.40 6.52 -9.98
C LEU A 164 -16.87 7.82 -9.34
N LYS A 165 -17.30 8.80 -10.13
CA LYS A 165 -17.81 10.09 -9.64
C LYS A 165 -19.01 9.95 -8.71
N ARG A 166 -19.85 8.93 -8.90
CA ARG A 166 -20.99 8.66 -8.02
C ARG A 166 -20.56 8.07 -6.69
N LEU A 167 -19.61 7.12 -6.73
CA LEU A 167 -19.06 6.47 -5.53
C LEU A 167 -18.30 7.48 -4.67
N GLU A 168 -17.43 8.30 -5.27
CA GLU A 168 -16.70 9.36 -4.56
C GLU A 168 -17.64 10.37 -3.87
N LYS A 169 -18.76 10.75 -4.53
CA LYS A 169 -19.75 11.63 -3.91
C LYS A 169 -20.50 10.97 -2.75
N SER A 170 -20.81 9.68 -2.87
CA SER A 170 -21.47 8.91 -1.82
C SER A 170 -20.57 8.84 -0.57
N HIS A 171 -19.29 8.49 -0.76
CA HIS A 171 -18.30 8.42 0.32
C HIS A 171 -18.11 9.77 1.03
N ALA A 172 -17.93 10.85 0.27
CA ALA A 172 -17.78 12.19 0.83
C ALA A 172 -19.02 12.65 1.64
N SER A 173 -20.23 12.22 1.25
CA SER A 173 -21.45 12.54 1.99
C SER A 173 -21.56 11.74 3.30
N GLU A 174 -21.13 10.50 3.32
CA GLU A 174 -21.11 9.64 4.51
C GLU A 174 -20.09 10.15 5.54
N GLU A 175 -18.85 10.47 5.11
CA GLU A 175 -17.82 11.07 5.98
C GLU A 175 -18.29 12.40 6.61
N LEU A 176 -18.97 13.24 5.84
CA LEU A 176 -19.50 14.51 6.35
C LEU A 176 -20.59 14.26 7.42
N GLN A 177 -21.47 13.28 7.20
CA GLN A 177 -22.52 12.93 8.16
C GLN A 177 -21.93 12.34 9.45
N GLU A 178 -20.87 11.52 9.36
CA GLU A 178 -20.19 10.98 10.53
C GLU A 178 -19.52 12.07 11.36
N LYS A 179 -18.78 12.98 10.71
CA LYS A 179 -18.15 14.13 11.38
C LYS A 179 -19.18 15.03 12.06
N MET A 180 -20.35 15.26 11.44
CA MET A 180 -21.44 16.03 12.06
C MET A 180 -22.07 15.31 13.26
N LYS A 181 -22.18 13.97 13.22
CA LYS A 181 -22.66 13.19 14.37
C LYS A 181 -21.68 13.23 15.54
N GLN A 182 -20.39 13.12 15.28
CA GLN A 182 -19.33 13.22 16.31
C GLN A 182 -19.33 14.60 16.96
N ALA A 183 -19.37 15.68 16.19
CA ALA A 183 -19.43 17.05 16.71
C ALA A 183 -20.71 17.34 17.55
N ASN A 184 -21.82 16.64 17.28
CA ASN A 184 -23.04 16.77 18.07
C ASN A 184 -23.07 15.90 19.34
N GLN A 185 -22.11 14.98 19.52
CA GLN A 185 -21.97 14.15 20.72
C GLN A 185 -20.97 14.74 21.72
N GLU A 186 -20.12 15.68 21.29
CA GLU A 186 -19.14 16.39 22.15
C GLU A 186 -19.70 17.70 22.76
N ASN A 187 -20.95 18.09 22.46
CA ASN A 187 -21.68 19.20 23.06
C ASN A 187 -22.81 18.70 23.96
#